data_37c56270ee55efae071c9aaaeb8b0d01
#
_entry.id   37c56270ee55efae071c9aaaeb8b0d01
#
_cell.length_a   1.000
_cell.length_b   1.000
_cell.length_c   1.000
_cell.angle_alpha   90.00
_cell.angle_beta   90.00
_cell.angle_gamma   90.00
#
_symmetry.space_group_name_H-M   'P 1'
#
loop_
_entity.id
_entity.type
_entity.pdbx_description
1 polymer ?
#
loop_
_entity_poly.entity_id
_entity_poly.type
_entity_poly.pdbx_seq_one_letter_code
_entity_poly.pdbx_strand_id
1 'polypeptide(L)'
;MATTRPSYSALVDWLTNRVAAYVNTAPAAIATDAAINDYGMDSVFALTLCSDLEYEFGIIAEPTLAWDYPTIDAMAGYLTEELRIAS
;
A
#
# COMPACT_ATOMS: atom_id res chain seq x y z
N MET A 1 25.69 3.90 -0.22
CA MET A 1 24.80 3.79 0.93
C MET A 1 23.75 2.75 0.68
N ALA A 2 23.57 1.85 1.60
CA ALA A 2 22.58 0.79 1.44
C ALA A 2 21.18 1.38 1.55
N THR A 3 20.32 1.02 0.63
CA THR A 3 18.92 1.38 0.71
C THR A 3 18.25 0.48 1.74
N THR A 4 17.70 1.08 2.78
CA THR A 4 17.01 0.33 3.80
C THR A 4 15.62 -0.03 3.27
N ARG A 5 15.29 -1.31 3.31
CA ARG A 5 13.94 -1.74 2.92
C ARG A 5 12.95 -1.30 3.98
N PRO A 6 11.77 -0.87 3.58
CA PRO A 6 10.74 -0.54 4.54
C PRO A 6 10.33 -1.81 5.31
N SER A 7 10.08 -1.65 6.60
CA SER A 7 9.54 -2.71 7.42
C SER A 7 8.05 -2.86 7.13
N TYR A 8 7.46 -3.95 7.62
CA TYR A 8 6.01 -4.13 7.55
C TYR A 8 5.28 -2.92 8.15
N SER A 9 5.73 -2.46 9.31
CA SER A 9 5.12 -1.33 9.99
C SER A 9 5.23 -0.05 9.17
N ALA A 10 6.38 0.18 8.54
CA ALA A 10 6.57 1.35 7.68
C ALA A 10 5.66 1.30 6.46
N LEU A 11 5.47 0.12 5.88
CA LEU A 11 4.57 -0.06 4.74
C LEU A 11 3.12 0.16 5.15
N VAL A 12 2.71 -0.34 6.31
CA VAL A 12 1.37 -0.08 6.83
C VAL A 12 1.14 1.42 6.96
N ASP A 13 2.08 2.15 7.55
CA ASP A 13 1.96 3.59 7.72
C ASP A 13 1.89 4.31 6.38
N TRP A 14 2.75 3.92 5.45
CA TRP A 14 2.80 4.54 4.13
C TRP A 14 1.48 4.33 3.38
N LEU A 15 0.97 3.08 3.37
CA LEU A 15 -0.28 2.75 2.72
C LEU A 15 -1.46 3.48 3.37
N THR A 16 -1.46 3.54 4.70
CA THR A 16 -2.51 4.26 5.44
C THR A 16 -2.54 5.73 5.04
N ASN A 17 -1.38 6.36 4.95
CA ASN A 17 -1.31 7.77 4.54
C ASN A 17 -1.78 7.96 3.11
N ARG A 18 -1.48 7.04 2.21
CA ARG A 18 -1.93 7.14 0.82
C ARG A 18 -3.44 6.99 0.70
N VAL A 19 -4.02 6.01 1.39
CA VAL A 19 -5.47 5.83 1.40
C VAL A 19 -6.15 7.05 2.00
N ALA A 20 -5.65 7.53 3.14
CA ALA A 20 -6.22 8.69 3.81
C ALA A 20 -6.20 9.93 2.92
N ALA A 21 -5.10 10.16 2.23
CA ALA A 21 -4.99 11.30 1.31
C ALA A 21 -5.98 11.18 0.15
N TYR A 22 -6.13 9.97 -0.38
CA TYR A 22 -7.02 9.76 -1.52
C TYR A 22 -8.48 9.99 -1.14
N VAL A 23 -8.90 9.50 0.03
CA VAL A 23 -10.29 9.65 0.48
C VAL A 23 -10.51 10.92 1.29
N ASN A 24 -9.49 11.75 1.41
CA ASN A 24 -9.55 13.05 2.07
C ASN A 24 -10.00 12.93 3.53
N THR A 25 -9.31 12.08 4.27
CA THR A 25 -9.60 11.89 5.70
C THR A 25 -8.29 11.79 6.48
N ALA A 26 -8.39 11.83 7.81
CA ALA A 26 -7.20 11.71 8.65
C ALA A 26 -6.69 10.27 8.68
N PRO A 27 -5.36 10.05 8.66
CA PRO A 27 -4.83 8.68 8.72
C PRO A 27 -5.33 7.90 9.93
N ALA A 28 -5.54 8.57 11.06
CA ALA A 28 -6.03 7.91 12.28
C ALA A 28 -7.45 7.35 12.13
N ALA A 29 -8.19 7.81 11.12
CA ALA A 29 -9.54 7.33 10.86
C ALA A 29 -9.56 6.08 9.95
N ILE A 30 -8.39 5.67 9.45
CA ILE A 30 -8.30 4.51 8.55
C ILE A 30 -8.03 3.26 9.36
N ALA A 31 -8.91 2.26 9.21
CA ALA A 31 -8.70 0.95 9.83
C ALA A 31 -7.90 0.07 8.86
N THR A 32 -6.73 -0.40 9.30
CA THR A 32 -5.83 -1.14 8.41
C THR A 32 -6.30 -2.55 8.11
N ASP A 33 -7.23 -3.06 8.91
CA ASP A 33 -7.81 -4.38 8.72
C ASP A 33 -9.16 -4.35 8.00
N ALA A 34 -9.65 -3.15 7.65
CA ALA A 34 -10.89 -3.00 6.90
C ALA A 34 -10.61 -3.11 5.40
N ALA A 35 -11.61 -3.57 4.66
CA ALA A 35 -11.49 -3.64 3.21
C ALA A 35 -11.37 -2.22 2.65
N ILE A 36 -10.36 -2.00 1.81
CA ILE A 36 -10.13 -0.66 1.25
C ILE A 36 -11.28 -0.22 0.33
N ASN A 37 -12.03 -1.18 -0.21
CA ASN A 37 -13.25 -0.85 -0.99
C ASN A 37 -14.29 -0.11 -0.16
N ASP A 38 -14.27 -0.30 1.16
CA ASP A 38 -15.19 0.41 2.05
C ASP A 38 -14.93 1.91 2.08
N TYR A 39 -13.75 2.34 1.64
CA TYR A 39 -13.39 3.75 1.56
C TYR A 39 -13.65 4.34 0.17
N GLY A 40 -14.29 3.59 -0.72
CA GLY A 40 -14.63 4.09 -2.05
C GLY A 40 -13.49 4.08 -3.05
N MET A 41 -12.57 3.16 -2.91
CA MET A 41 -11.44 3.06 -3.83
C MET A 41 -11.87 2.57 -5.20
N ASP A 42 -11.24 3.12 -6.23
CA ASP A 42 -11.51 2.78 -7.62
C ASP A 42 -10.21 2.37 -8.33
N SER A 43 -10.33 2.05 -9.63
CA SER A 43 -9.18 1.63 -10.42
C SER A 43 -8.15 2.75 -10.60
N VAL A 44 -8.58 4.00 -10.56
CA VAL A 44 -7.65 5.13 -10.66
C VAL A 44 -6.73 5.13 -9.44
N PHE A 45 -7.28 4.92 -8.25
CA PHE A 45 -6.47 4.83 -7.04
C PHE A 45 -5.51 3.65 -7.12
N ALA A 46 -5.98 2.49 -7.61
CA ALA A 46 -5.13 1.30 -7.71
C ALA A 46 -3.92 1.58 -8.62
N LEU A 47 -4.15 2.23 -9.75
CA LEU A 47 -3.06 2.60 -10.66
C LEU A 47 -2.11 3.61 -10.02
N THR A 48 -2.65 4.61 -9.35
CA THR A 48 -1.85 5.63 -8.67
C THR A 48 -1.01 5.00 -7.57
N LEU A 49 -1.59 4.10 -6.80
CA LEU A 49 -0.88 3.41 -5.73
C LEU A 49 0.29 2.60 -6.28
N CYS A 50 0.09 1.89 -7.37
CA CYS A 50 1.14 1.08 -7.99
C CYS A 50 2.26 1.97 -8.51
N SER A 51 1.94 3.11 -9.14
CA SER A 51 2.94 4.07 -9.59
C SER A 51 3.74 4.63 -8.42
N ASP A 52 3.08 4.93 -7.32
CA ASP A 52 3.75 5.47 -6.13
C ASP A 52 4.65 4.44 -5.48
N LEU A 53 4.23 3.18 -5.44
CA LEU A 53 5.05 2.09 -4.92
C LEU A 53 6.32 1.92 -5.74
N GLU A 54 6.21 2.00 -7.05
CA GLU A 54 7.38 1.91 -7.92
C GLU A 54 8.33 3.09 -7.68
N TYR A 55 7.77 4.29 -7.59
CA TYR A 55 8.56 5.50 -7.42
C TYR A 55 9.27 5.53 -6.06
N GLU A 56 8.55 5.20 -4.99
CA GLU A 56 9.07 5.32 -3.63
C GLU A 56 9.98 4.16 -3.24
N PHE A 57 9.63 2.95 -3.65
CA PHE A 57 10.30 1.74 -3.16
C PHE A 57 10.91 0.88 -4.26
N GLY A 58 10.69 1.25 -5.52
CA GLY A 58 11.13 0.42 -6.63
C GLY A 58 10.35 -0.88 -6.77
N ILE A 59 9.18 -0.97 -6.15
CA ILE A 59 8.35 -2.16 -6.23
C ILE A 59 7.46 -2.08 -7.45
N ILE A 60 7.55 -3.08 -8.33
CA ILE A 60 6.67 -3.16 -9.48
C ILE A 60 5.47 -4.00 -9.08
N ALA A 61 4.33 -3.34 -8.87
CA ALA A 61 3.11 -3.99 -8.44
C ALA A 61 2.06 -3.88 -9.54
N GLU A 62 1.24 -4.91 -9.65
CA GLU A 62 0.12 -4.90 -10.60
C GLU A 62 -1.07 -4.17 -9.98
N PRO A 63 -1.90 -3.51 -10.81
CA PRO A 63 -3.09 -2.82 -10.29
C PRO A 63 -4.07 -3.74 -9.57
N THR A 64 -4.02 -5.05 -9.82
CA THR A 64 -4.84 -6.03 -9.12
C THR A 64 -4.46 -6.19 -7.66
N LEU A 65 -3.34 -5.60 -7.22
CA LEU A 65 -2.89 -5.68 -5.83
C LEU A 65 -4.01 -5.34 -4.84
N ALA A 66 -4.76 -4.29 -5.12
CA ALA A 66 -5.83 -3.84 -4.22
C ALA A 66 -7.00 -4.82 -4.15
N TRP A 67 -7.18 -5.63 -5.19
CA TRP A 67 -8.24 -6.64 -5.21
C TRP A 67 -7.77 -7.97 -4.63
N ASP A 68 -6.52 -8.33 -4.90
CA ASP A 68 -5.95 -9.58 -4.40
C ASP A 68 -5.66 -9.49 -2.89
N TYR A 69 -5.31 -8.30 -2.41
CA TYR A 69 -4.98 -8.04 -1.01
C TYR A 69 -5.79 -6.84 -0.55
N PRO A 70 -7.07 -7.05 -0.21
CA PRO A 70 -8.03 -5.95 -0.09
C PRO A 70 -7.95 -5.12 1.20
N THR A 71 -6.98 -5.39 2.06
CA THR A 71 -6.77 -4.57 3.27
C THR A 71 -5.35 -4.02 3.26
N ILE A 72 -5.14 -2.93 4.01
CA ILE A 72 -3.80 -2.35 4.15
C ILE A 72 -2.85 -3.38 4.76
N ASP A 73 -3.31 -4.10 5.79
CA ASP A 73 -2.48 -5.13 6.42
C ASP A 73 -2.09 -6.23 5.43
N ALA A 74 -3.02 -6.67 4.61
CA ALA A 74 -2.74 -7.71 3.61
C ALA A 74 -1.78 -7.23 2.54
N MET A 75 -1.96 -6.00 2.05
CA MET A 75 -1.05 -5.42 1.07
C MET A 75 0.36 -5.26 1.65
N ALA A 76 0.45 -4.77 2.87
CA ALA A 76 1.76 -4.59 3.51
C ALA A 76 2.48 -5.93 3.69
N GLY A 77 1.74 -6.97 4.05
CA GLY A 77 2.30 -8.31 4.19
C GLY A 77 2.85 -8.83 2.87
N TYR A 78 2.07 -8.69 1.81
CA TYR A 78 2.50 -9.11 0.48
C TYR A 78 3.74 -8.32 0.02
N LEU A 79 3.73 -7.01 0.19
CA LEU A 79 4.83 -6.17 -0.26
C LEU A 79 6.11 -6.44 0.54
N THR A 80 5.97 -6.69 1.83
CA THR A 80 7.12 -7.04 2.68
C THR A 80 7.76 -8.34 2.18
N GLU A 81 6.94 -9.32 1.84
CA GLU A 81 7.43 -10.60 1.33
C GLU A 81 8.12 -10.43 -0.04
N GLU A 82 7.54 -9.61 -0.92
CA GLU A 82 8.14 -9.34 -2.23
C GLU A 82 9.49 -8.66 -2.11
N LEU A 83 9.62 -7.72 -1.18
CA LEU A 83 10.90 -7.05 -0.95
C LEU A 83 11.95 -8.01 -0.41
N ARG A 84 11.54 -8.94 0.44
CA ARG A 84 12.44 -9.93 1.01
C ARG A 84 12.96 -10.88 -0.07
N ILE A 85 12.08 -11.30 -0.97
CA ILE A 85 12.46 -12.22 -2.06
C ILE A 85 13.34 -11.54 -3.09
N ALA A 86 13.10 -10.25 -3.35
CA ALA A 86 13.81 -9.49 -4.37
C ALA A 86 15.26 -9.15 -4.00
N SER A 87 15.69 -9.41 -2.79
CA SER A 87 17.06 -9.07 -2.34
C SER A 87 18.11 -10.08 -2.77
#